data_b909d88d4250d1be75c25e040c08fc55
#
_entry.id   b909d88d4250d1be75c25e040c08fc55
#
_cell.length_a   1.000
_cell.length_b   1.000
_cell.length_c   1.000
_cell.angle_alpha   90.00
_cell.angle_beta   90.00
_cell.angle_gamma   90.00
#
_symmetry.space_group_name_H-M   'P 1'
#
loop_
_entity.id
_entity.type
_entity.pdbx_description
1 polymer ?
#
loop_
_entity_poly.entity_id
_entity_poly.type
_entity_poly.pdbx_seq_one_letter_code
_entity_poly.pdbx_strand_id
1 'polypeptide(L)'
;MNLFFIYVFMMSMISLILIRKHILLCLMSLEFIVLSLLLMILVMCNQFLFSFYIYVFLMAFYVCEGVLGLGVLVSMIRYYGNDYLSSMFLW
;
A
#
# COMPACT_ATOMS: atom_id res chain seq x y z
N MET A 1 -10.99 18.68 -5.09
CA MET A 1 -9.69 17.98 -5.01
C MET A 1 -9.61 17.07 -3.80
N ASN A 2 -9.83 17.62 -2.61
CA ASN A 2 -9.77 16.82 -1.40
C ASN A 2 -10.77 15.66 -1.40
N LEU A 3 -11.97 15.91 -1.90
CA LEU A 3 -13.00 14.87 -1.98
C LEU A 3 -12.59 13.74 -2.92
N PHE A 4 -11.91 14.07 -4.02
CA PHE A 4 -11.44 13.07 -4.96
C PHE A 4 -10.44 12.14 -4.30
N PHE A 5 -9.48 12.68 -3.55
CA PHE A 5 -8.46 11.86 -2.90
C PHE A 5 -9.07 11.00 -1.81
N ILE A 6 -10.03 11.54 -1.06
CA ILE A 6 -10.73 10.75 -0.06
C ILE A 6 -11.49 9.60 -0.71
N TYR A 7 -12.13 9.88 -1.83
CA TYR A 7 -12.85 8.84 -2.57
C TYR A 7 -11.90 7.73 -3.02
N VAL A 8 -10.76 8.10 -3.61
CA VAL A 8 -9.78 7.11 -4.05
C VAL A 8 -9.27 6.29 -2.87
N PHE A 9 -9.01 6.94 -1.74
CA PHE A 9 -8.55 6.23 -0.55
C PHE A 9 -9.60 5.23 -0.06
N MET A 10 -10.86 5.65 0.00
CA MET A 10 -11.92 4.75 0.45
C MET A 10 -12.09 3.56 -0.48
N MET A 11 -11.99 3.79 -1.79
CA MET A 11 -12.09 2.70 -2.75
C MET A 11 -10.94 1.71 -2.62
N SER A 12 -9.73 2.21 -2.36
CA SER A 12 -8.59 1.33 -2.16
C SER A 12 -8.73 0.51 -0.88
N MET A 13 -9.28 1.09 0.18
CA MET A 13 -9.54 0.35 1.42
C MET A 13 -10.56 -0.76 1.19
N ILE A 14 -11.60 -0.46 0.44
CA ILE A 14 -12.60 -1.48 0.11
C ILE A 14 -11.98 -2.61 -0.70
N SER A 15 -11.12 -2.27 -1.66
CA SER A 15 -10.43 -3.27 -2.45
C SER A 15 -9.60 -4.20 -1.56
N LEU A 16 -8.88 -3.63 -0.60
CA LEU A 16 -8.08 -4.43 0.33
C LEU A 16 -8.94 -5.40 1.12
N ILE A 17 -10.09 -4.93 1.59
CA ILE A 17 -10.99 -5.77 2.40
C ILE A 17 -11.56 -6.93 1.57
N LEU A 18 -11.85 -6.68 0.30
CA LEU A 18 -12.47 -7.68 -0.57
C LEU A 18 -11.50 -8.75 -1.05
N ILE A 19 -10.21 -8.44 -1.12
CA ILE A 19 -9.21 -9.40 -1.58
C ILE A 19 -8.86 -10.36 -0.45
N ARG A 20 -9.02 -11.66 -0.68
CA ARG A 20 -8.81 -12.66 0.36
C ARG A 20 -8.01 -13.87 -0.08
N LYS A 21 -7.75 -14.04 -1.37
CA LYS A 21 -7.11 -15.26 -1.85
C LYS A 21 -5.60 -15.10 -2.03
N HIS A 22 -5.16 -14.04 -2.68
CA HIS A 22 -3.77 -13.89 -3.09
C HIS A 22 -3.08 -12.79 -2.30
N ILE A 23 -1.90 -13.11 -1.78
CA ILE A 23 -1.10 -12.11 -1.08
C ILE A 23 -0.62 -11.03 -2.05
N LEU A 24 -0.30 -11.43 -3.28
CA LEU A 24 0.16 -10.47 -4.28
C LEU A 24 -0.89 -9.36 -4.48
N LEU A 25 -2.15 -9.74 -4.61
CA LEU A 25 -3.22 -8.76 -4.77
C LEU A 25 -3.38 -7.89 -3.52
N CYS A 26 -3.21 -8.48 -2.34
CA CYS A 26 -3.25 -7.72 -1.10
C CYS A 26 -2.15 -6.67 -1.05
N LEU A 27 -0.94 -7.05 -1.45
CA LEU A 27 0.18 -6.11 -1.47
C LEU A 27 -0.04 -5.01 -2.49
N MET A 28 -0.60 -5.34 -3.66
CA MET A 28 -0.91 -4.32 -4.65
C MET A 28 -1.95 -3.34 -4.15
N SER A 29 -2.97 -3.81 -3.44
CA SER A 29 -3.98 -2.91 -2.88
C SER A 29 -3.40 -2.04 -1.77
N LEU A 30 -2.48 -2.57 -0.97
CA LEU A 30 -1.77 -1.76 0.02
C LEU A 30 -0.95 -0.66 -0.64
N GLU A 31 -0.28 -0.98 -1.75
CA GLU A 31 0.47 0.02 -2.50
C GLU A 31 -0.46 1.08 -3.08
N PHE A 32 -1.65 0.69 -3.50
CA PHE A 32 -2.63 1.65 -4.00
C PHE A 32 -3.05 2.62 -2.88
N ILE A 33 -3.25 2.11 -1.67
CA ILE A 33 -3.55 2.96 -0.52
C ILE A 33 -2.41 3.94 -0.26
N VAL A 34 -1.18 3.44 -0.30
CA VAL A 34 0.00 4.26 -0.08
C VAL A 34 0.09 5.39 -1.11
N LEU A 35 -0.17 5.07 -2.37
CA LEU A 35 -0.14 6.09 -3.43
C LEU A 35 -1.19 7.16 -3.21
N SER A 36 -2.39 6.79 -2.81
CA SER A 36 -3.44 7.78 -2.54
C SER A 36 -3.05 8.69 -1.38
N LEU A 37 -2.45 8.13 -0.34
CA LEU A 37 -1.96 8.93 0.78
C LEU A 37 -0.86 9.89 0.37
N LEU A 38 0.06 9.44 -0.48
CA LEU A 38 1.12 10.31 -0.99
C LEU A 38 0.56 11.47 -1.79
N LEU A 39 -0.45 11.23 -2.61
CA LEU A 39 -1.09 12.29 -3.37
C LEU A 39 -1.74 13.31 -2.44
N MET A 40 -2.42 12.84 -1.40
CA MET A 40 -3.01 13.75 -0.42
C MET A 40 -1.97 14.60 0.28
N ILE A 41 -0.85 13.99 0.65
CA ILE A 41 0.23 14.71 1.32
C ILE A 41 0.85 15.74 0.39
N LEU A 42 1.02 15.38 -0.89
CA LEU A 42 1.56 16.32 -1.86
C LEU A 42 0.67 17.56 -2.00
N VAL A 43 -0.63 17.35 -2.08
CA VAL A 43 -1.58 18.46 -2.19
C VAL A 43 -1.51 19.33 -0.93
N MET A 44 -1.44 18.71 0.23
CA MET A 44 -1.35 19.47 1.48
C MET A 44 -0.05 20.26 1.57
N CYS A 45 1.05 19.70 1.09
CA CYS A 45 2.33 20.41 1.07
C CYS A 45 2.23 21.66 0.20
N ASN A 46 1.54 21.58 -0.93
CA ASN A 46 1.38 22.72 -1.81
C ASN A 46 0.46 23.78 -1.22
N GLN A 47 -0.63 23.36 -0.56
CA GLN A 47 -1.64 24.27 -0.06
C GLN A 47 -1.25 24.94 1.25
N PHE A 48 -0.55 24.22 2.12
CA PHE A 48 -0.27 24.68 3.48
C PHE A 48 1.19 25.02 3.68
N LEU A 49 1.96 25.12 2.62
CA LEU A 49 3.37 25.51 2.66
C LEU A 49 4.22 24.60 3.54
N PHE A 50 3.83 23.33 3.65
CA PHE A 50 4.66 22.36 4.34
C PHE A 50 5.92 22.10 3.54
N SER A 51 6.98 21.72 4.27
CA SER A 51 8.27 21.42 3.66
C SER A 51 8.17 20.14 2.82
N PHE A 52 8.80 20.18 1.64
CA PHE A 52 8.90 18.97 0.81
C PHE A 52 9.79 17.91 1.44
N TYR A 53 10.57 18.25 2.45
CA TYR A 53 11.36 17.26 3.18
C TYR A 53 10.46 16.19 3.79
N ILE A 54 9.30 16.57 4.32
CA ILE A 54 8.35 15.62 4.88
C ILE A 54 7.85 14.70 3.80
N TYR A 55 7.54 15.24 2.61
CA TYR A 55 7.06 14.43 1.51
C TYR A 55 8.11 13.41 1.07
N VAL A 56 9.36 13.85 0.89
CA VAL A 56 10.45 12.96 0.49
C VAL A 56 10.69 11.89 1.54
N PHE A 57 10.66 12.28 2.81
CA PHE A 57 10.84 11.34 3.93
C PHE A 57 9.77 10.24 3.90
N LEU A 58 8.52 10.62 3.72
CA LEU A 58 7.43 9.66 3.66
C LEU A 58 7.51 8.79 2.42
N MET A 59 7.95 9.34 1.29
CA MET A 59 8.18 8.53 0.09
C MET A 59 9.21 7.44 0.35
N ALA A 60 10.30 7.79 1.02
CA ALA A 60 11.34 6.82 1.33
C ALA A 60 10.79 5.69 2.21
N PHE A 61 10.00 6.04 3.22
CA PHE A 61 9.37 5.03 4.07
C PHE A 61 8.45 4.11 3.29
N TYR A 62 7.65 4.67 2.40
CA TYR A 62 6.70 3.86 1.63
C TYR A 62 7.39 2.95 0.63
N VAL A 63 8.49 3.40 0.05
CA VAL A 63 9.27 2.55 -0.83
C VAL A 63 9.89 1.39 -0.05
N CYS A 64 10.42 1.66 1.14
CA CYS A 64 10.96 0.61 2.00
C CYS A 64 9.89 -0.39 2.38
N GLU A 65 8.70 0.07 2.68
CA GLU A 65 7.57 -0.81 3.00
C GLU A 65 7.23 -1.71 1.82
N GLY A 66 7.20 -1.15 0.60
CA GLY A 66 6.93 -1.94 -0.58
C GLY A 66 7.98 -3.02 -0.82
N VAL A 67 9.25 -2.66 -0.64
CA VAL A 67 10.34 -3.61 -0.81
C VAL A 67 10.23 -4.75 0.21
N LEU A 68 9.97 -4.41 1.47
CA LEU A 68 9.82 -5.41 2.51
C LEU A 68 8.63 -6.33 2.23
N GLY A 69 7.52 -5.75 1.79
CA GLY A 69 6.34 -6.55 1.45
C GLY A 69 6.62 -7.54 0.33
N LEU A 70 7.29 -7.09 -0.72
CA LEU A 70 7.65 -7.98 -1.83
C LEU A 70 8.62 -9.05 -1.37
N GLY A 71 9.58 -8.70 -0.50
CA GLY A 71 10.50 -9.68 0.04
C GLY A 71 9.79 -10.76 0.83
N VAL A 72 8.85 -10.38 1.66
CA VAL A 72 8.04 -11.34 2.41
C VAL A 72 7.22 -12.20 1.47
N LEU A 73 6.62 -11.61 0.44
CA LEU A 73 5.84 -12.35 -0.54
C LEU A 73 6.68 -13.42 -1.23
N VAL A 74 7.88 -13.03 -1.69
CA VAL A 74 8.75 -13.98 -2.38
C VAL A 74 9.15 -15.13 -1.45
N SER A 75 9.46 -14.80 -0.20
CA SER A 75 9.80 -15.83 0.78
C SER A 75 8.66 -16.81 1.01
N MET A 76 7.45 -16.28 1.10
CA MET A 76 6.27 -17.13 1.31
C MET A 76 5.97 -18.00 0.11
N ILE A 77 6.10 -17.45 -1.10
CA ILE A 77 5.86 -18.21 -2.32
C ILE A 77 6.86 -19.35 -2.40
N ARG A 78 8.12 -19.09 -2.07
CA ARG A 78 9.15 -20.13 -2.09
C ARG A 78 8.88 -21.23 -1.09
N TYR A 79 8.35 -20.85 0.08
CA TYR A 79 8.11 -21.82 1.15
C TYR A 79 6.86 -22.65 0.89
N TYR A 80 5.76 -21.99 0.48
CA TYR A 80 4.48 -22.67 0.33
C TYR A 80 4.16 -23.07 -1.11
N GLY A 81 4.91 -22.58 -2.08
CA GLY A 81 4.68 -22.90 -3.48
C GLY A 81 3.60 -22.09 -4.15
N ASN A 82 2.87 -21.26 -3.43
CA ASN A 82 1.85 -20.39 -4.01
C ASN A 82 1.64 -19.18 -3.12
N ASP A 83 0.84 -18.22 -3.62
CA ASP A 83 0.57 -16.99 -2.90
C ASP A 83 -0.82 -16.96 -2.24
N TYR A 84 -1.45 -18.10 -2.07
CA TYR A 84 -2.76 -18.16 -1.43
C TYR A 84 -2.64 -17.92 0.06
N LEU A 85 -3.51 -17.05 0.58
CA LEU A 85 -3.55 -16.78 2.01
C LEU A 85 -3.91 -18.02 2.82
N SER A 86 -4.73 -18.90 2.26
CA SER A 86 -5.18 -20.10 2.96
C SER A 86 -4.01 -21.00 3.35
N SER A 87 -2.94 -21.03 2.57
CA SER A 87 -1.79 -21.88 2.89
C SER A 87 -1.03 -21.38 4.11
N MET A 88 -1.18 -20.10 4.46
CA MET A 88 -0.50 -19.53 5.62
C MET A 88 -1.26 -19.73 6.92
N PHE A 89 -2.52 -20.06 6.84
CA PHE A 89 -3.37 -20.25 8.00
C PHE A 89 -3.69 -21.71 8.27
N LEU A 90 -2.90 -22.60 7.73
CA LEU A 90 -3.12 -24.03 7.90
C LEU A 90 -2.51 -24.60 9.18
N TRP A 91 -1.91 -23.76 9.99
CA TRP A 91 -1.46 -24.26 11.30
C TRP A 91 -2.63 -24.58 12.23
#